data_61b705d25b419d6fa258133a131c36bc
#
_entry.id   61b705d25b419d6fa258133a131c36bc
#
_cell.length_a   1.000
_cell.length_b   1.000
_cell.length_c   1.000
_cell.angle_alpha   90.00
_cell.angle_beta   90.00
_cell.angle_gamma   90.00
#
_symmetry.space_group_name_H-M   'P 1'
#
loop_
_entity.id
_entity.type
_entity.pdbx_description
1 polymer ?
#
loop_
_entity_poly.entity_id
_entity_poly.type
_entity_poly.pdbx_seq_one_letter_code
_entity_poly.pdbx_strand_id
1 'polypeptide(L)'
;MPTEKRRQILDIAARYGARNVRIFGSVARGQADERSDIDFLVEMEAGRSLFDLGGLQADLEAALGRPVDVVTEKGLKARIRSRVLREAIPV
;
A
#
# COMPACT_ATOMS: atom_id res chain seq x y z
N MET A 1 11.34 1.52 8.04
CA MET A 1 10.11 1.11 8.74
C MET A 1 10.47 0.04 9.76
N PRO A 2 9.99 0.13 11.02
CA PRO A 2 10.27 -0.87 12.04
C PRO A 2 9.77 -2.26 11.66
N THR A 3 10.49 -3.29 12.08
CA THR A 3 10.18 -4.68 11.74
C THR A 3 8.75 -5.10 12.15
N GLU A 4 8.28 -4.65 13.32
CA GLU A 4 6.94 -4.98 13.79
C GLU A 4 5.85 -4.38 12.89
N LYS A 5 6.04 -3.15 12.44
CA LYS A 5 5.10 -2.51 11.53
C LYS A 5 5.08 -3.22 10.18
N ARG A 6 6.25 -3.62 9.67
CA ARG A 6 6.32 -4.39 8.41
C ARG A 6 5.56 -5.70 8.52
N ARG A 7 5.78 -6.44 9.60
CA ARG A 7 5.08 -7.71 9.84
C ARG A 7 3.58 -7.50 9.90
N GLN A 8 3.14 -6.47 10.63
CA GLN A 8 1.73 -6.14 10.75
C GLN A 8 1.10 -5.82 9.41
N ILE A 9 1.77 -5.02 8.59
CA ILE A 9 1.32 -4.68 7.23
C ILE A 9 1.18 -5.95 6.39
N LEU A 10 2.20 -6.81 6.40
CA LEU A 10 2.20 -8.03 5.59
C LEU A 10 1.14 -9.03 6.05
N ASP A 11 0.89 -9.13 7.35
CA ASP A 11 -0.16 -9.99 7.89
C ASP A 11 -1.55 -9.50 7.48
N ILE A 12 -1.78 -8.20 7.55
CA ILE A 12 -3.05 -7.59 7.11
C ILE A 12 -3.23 -7.82 5.60
N ALA A 13 -2.19 -7.55 4.82
CA ALA A 13 -2.24 -7.75 3.37
C ALA A 13 -2.60 -9.19 3.00
N ALA A 14 -2.00 -10.16 3.69
CA ALA A 14 -2.27 -11.57 3.43
C ALA A 14 -3.75 -11.92 3.67
N ARG A 15 -4.37 -11.35 4.68
CA ARG A 15 -5.80 -11.59 4.99
C ARG A 15 -6.72 -11.18 3.85
N TYR A 16 -6.34 -10.15 3.11
CA TYR A 16 -7.15 -9.61 2.02
C TYR A 16 -6.68 -10.05 0.64
N GLY A 17 -5.75 -11.00 0.58
CA GLY A 17 -5.26 -11.51 -0.69
C GLY A 17 -4.34 -10.55 -1.44
N ALA A 18 -3.70 -9.62 -0.72
CA ALA A 18 -2.75 -8.70 -1.31
C ALA A 18 -1.32 -9.23 -1.14
N ARG A 19 -0.52 -9.12 -2.18
CA ARG A 19 0.88 -9.53 -2.19
C ARG A 19 1.71 -8.49 -2.94
N ASN A 20 3.03 -8.70 -2.93
CA ASN A 20 3.98 -7.76 -3.52
C ASN A 20 3.71 -6.33 -3.02
N VAL A 21 3.66 -6.19 -1.70
CA VAL A 21 3.31 -4.93 -1.05
C VAL A 21 4.49 -3.98 -1.11
N ARG A 22 4.25 -2.79 -1.67
CA ARG A 22 5.26 -1.75 -1.85
C ARG A 22 4.72 -0.43 -1.36
N ILE A 23 5.61 0.48 -0.98
CA ILE A 23 5.26 1.86 -0.63
C ILE A 23 5.78 2.76 -1.75
N PHE A 24 5.00 3.75 -2.13
CA PHE A 24 5.41 4.77 -3.09
C PHE A 24 4.99 6.15 -2.58
N GLY A 25 5.20 7.18 -3.39
CA GLY A 25 4.82 8.54 -3.03
C GLY A 25 5.77 9.19 -2.03
N SER A 26 5.26 10.15 -1.26
CA SER A 26 6.08 10.98 -0.38
C SER A 26 6.82 10.17 0.70
N VAL A 27 6.19 9.13 1.24
CA VAL A 27 6.83 8.27 2.25
C VAL A 27 8.03 7.56 1.65
N ALA A 28 7.89 6.99 0.44
CA ALA A 28 8.98 6.30 -0.24
C ALA A 28 10.14 7.24 -0.57
N ARG A 29 9.83 8.51 -0.87
CA ARG A 29 10.85 9.52 -1.19
C ARG A 29 11.50 10.15 0.04
N GLY A 30 11.06 9.79 1.26
CA GLY A 30 11.56 10.41 2.48
C GLY A 30 11.12 11.84 2.69
N GLN A 31 10.04 12.26 2.03
CA GLN A 31 9.53 13.64 2.07
C GLN A 31 8.27 13.78 2.90
N ALA A 32 7.81 12.68 3.50
CA ALA A 32 6.57 12.67 4.27
C ALA A 32 6.79 13.18 5.69
N ASP A 33 5.77 13.84 6.24
CA ASP A 33 5.68 14.12 7.66
C ASP A 33 4.65 13.18 8.31
N GLU A 34 4.36 13.40 9.58
CA GLU A 34 3.43 12.55 10.36
C GLU A 34 1.99 12.61 9.85
N ARG A 35 1.64 13.62 9.05
CA ARG A 35 0.30 13.84 8.53
C ARG A 35 0.14 13.35 7.09
N SER A 36 1.23 12.97 6.45
CA SER A 36 1.20 12.51 5.06
C SER A 36 0.49 11.18 4.96
N ASP A 37 -0.26 10.99 3.87
CA ASP A 37 -0.85 9.71 3.53
C ASP A 37 0.25 8.71 3.19
N ILE A 38 0.01 7.45 3.50
CA ILE A 38 0.90 6.38 3.07
C ILE A 38 0.29 5.73 1.84
N ASP A 39 1.05 5.70 0.75
CA ASP A 39 0.59 5.13 -0.52
C ASP A 39 1.16 3.73 -0.68
N PHE A 40 0.27 2.74 -0.75
CA PHE A 40 0.64 1.33 -0.97
C PHE A 40 0.29 0.90 -2.38
N LEU A 41 1.22 0.18 -3.00
CA LEU A 41 1.02 -0.47 -4.28
C LEU A 41 1.05 -1.98 -4.05
N VAL A 42 -0.04 -2.67 -4.40
CA VAL A 42 -0.19 -4.10 -4.13
C VAL A 42 -0.65 -4.85 -5.38
N GLU A 43 -0.48 -6.16 -5.34
CA GLU A 43 -1.10 -7.08 -6.30
C GLU A 43 -2.17 -7.86 -5.56
N MET A 44 -3.38 -7.90 -6.11
CA MET A 44 -4.49 -8.66 -5.53
C MET A 44 -4.59 -10.04 -6.18
N GLU A 45 -4.86 -11.05 -5.36
CA GLU A 45 -5.15 -12.39 -5.86
C GLU A 45 -6.37 -12.38 -6.79
N ALA A 46 -6.37 -13.30 -7.75
CA ALA A 46 -7.54 -13.51 -8.59
C ALA A 46 -8.75 -13.89 -7.71
N GLY A 47 -9.91 -13.35 -8.05
CA GLY A 47 -11.14 -13.59 -7.29
C GLY A 47 -11.38 -12.64 -6.14
N ARG A 48 -10.43 -11.78 -5.82
CA ARG A 48 -10.64 -10.74 -4.81
C ARG A 48 -11.39 -9.56 -5.42
N SER A 49 -12.14 -8.86 -4.60
CA SER A 49 -13.02 -7.78 -5.03
C SER A 49 -12.59 -6.43 -4.47
N LEU A 50 -13.33 -5.38 -4.85
CA LEU A 50 -13.15 -4.05 -4.26
C LEU A 50 -13.41 -4.04 -2.75
N PHE A 51 -14.24 -4.96 -2.25
CA PHE A 51 -14.45 -5.11 -0.80
C PHE A 51 -13.18 -5.53 -0.09
N ASP A 52 -12.41 -6.44 -0.69
CA ASP A 52 -11.11 -6.84 -0.12
C ASP A 52 -10.14 -5.66 -0.11
N LEU A 53 -10.10 -4.89 -1.18
CA LEU A 53 -9.23 -3.72 -1.28
C LEU A 53 -9.62 -2.66 -0.25
N GLY A 54 -10.92 -2.40 -0.09
CA GLY A 54 -11.43 -1.46 0.91
C GLY A 54 -11.16 -1.91 2.34
N GLY A 55 -11.33 -3.20 2.62
CA GLY A 55 -11.02 -3.78 3.92
C GLY A 55 -9.54 -3.67 4.26
N LEU A 56 -8.69 -3.94 3.28
CA LEU A 56 -7.24 -3.80 3.42
C LEU A 56 -6.87 -2.36 3.79
N GLN A 57 -7.43 -1.39 3.07
CA GLN A 57 -7.17 0.02 3.35
C GLN A 57 -7.59 0.40 4.77
N ALA A 58 -8.80 0.01 5.18
CA ALA A 58 -9.34 0.34 6.49
C ALA A 58 -8.48 -0.27 7.62
N ASP A 59 -8.09 -1.53 7.48
CA ASP A 59 -7.28 -2.20 8.49
C ASP A 59 -5.86 -1.63 8.57
N LEU A 60 -5.28 -1.24 7.43
CA LEU A 60 -3.98 -0.57 7.42
C LEU A 60 -4.06 0.79 8.10
N GLU A 61 -5.12 1.55 7.85
CA GLU A 61 -5.33 2.84 8.52
C GLU A 61 -5.43 2.68 10.03
N ALA A 62 -6.18 1.68 10.48
CA ALA A 62 -6.32 1.39 11.91
C ALA A 62 -4.99 0.99 12.54
N ALA A 63 -4.21 0.17 11.84
CA ALA A 63 -2.92 -0.31 12.35
C ALA A 63 -1.86 0.77 12.38
N LEU A 64 -1.86 1.66 11.39
CA LEU A 64 -0.81 2.67 11.24
C LEU A 64 -1.17 4.03 11.83
N GLY A 65 -2.45 4.24 12.15
CA GLY A 65 -2.92 5.51 12.72
C GLY A 65 -2.81 6.70 11.77
N ARG A 66 -2.85 6.44 10.45
CA ARG A 66 -2.68 7.47 9.40
C ARG A 66 -3.58 7.14 8.22
N PRO A 67 -3.96 8.15 7.43
CA PRO A 67 -4.63 7.87 6.17
C PRO A 67 -3.75 7.03 5.26
N VAL A 68 -4.36 6.08 4.57
CA VAL A 68 -3.67 5.13 3.69
C VAL A 68 -4.41 5.09 2.36
N ASP A 69 -3.66 5.08 1.27
CA ASP A 69 -4.16 4.83 -0.06
C ASP A 69 -3.63 3.48 -0.54
N VAL A 70 -4.50 2.62 -1.04
CA VAL A 70 -4.08 1.32 -1.56
C VAL A 70 -4.48 1.25 -3.03
N VAL A 71 -3.50 1.07 -3.88
CA VAL A 71 -3.72 0.98 -5.33
C VAL A 71 -3.08 -0.27 -5.90
N THR A 72 -3.58 -0.70 -7.06
CA THR A 72 -2.99 -1.79 -7.84
C THR A 72 -2.33 -1.20 -9.08
N GLU A 73 -1.42 -1.96 -9.70
CA GLU A 73 -0.77 -1.51 -10.94
C GLU A 73 -1.81 -1.24 -12.04
N LYS A 74 -2.83 -2.08 -12.12
CA LYS A 74 -3.91 -1.92 -13.11
C LYS A 74 -4.73 -0.67 -12.85
N GLY A 75 -4.83 -0.24 -11.61
CA GLY A 75 -5.57 0.96 -11.23
C GLY A 75 -4.79 2.25 -11.43
N LEU A 76 -3.50 2.18 -11.70
CA LEU A 76 -2.67 3.37 -11.93
C LEU A 76 -2.93 3.94 -13.32
N LYS A 77 -3.04 5.27 -13.37
CA LYS A 77 -3.11 5.97 -14.66
C LYS A 77 -1.80 5.78 -15.41
N ALA A 78 -1.90 5.56 -16.72
CA ALA A 78 -0.73 5.27 -17.57
C ALA A 78 0.38 6.32 -17.43
N ARG A 79 0.01 7.60 -17.32
CA ARG A 79 0.98 8.70 -17.25
C ARG A 79 1.85 8.69 -15.99
N ILE A 80 1.40 8.06 -14.90
CA ILE A 80 2.16 8.02 -13.65
C ILE A 80 2.70 6.64 -13.33
N ARG A 81 2.28 5.62 -14.07
CA ARG A 81 2.65 4.22 -13.79
C ARG A 81 4.16 4.01 -13.76
N SER A 82 4.87 4.48 -14.76
CA SER A 82 6.33 4.31 -14.83
C SER A 82 7.03 4.94 -13.65
N ARG A 83 6.60 6.14 -13.25
CA ARG A 83 7.19 6.83 -12.11
C ARG A 83 6.93 6.07 -10.82
N VAL A 84 5.69 5.63 -10.60
CA VAL A 84 5.33 4.89 -9.39
C VAL A 84 6.12 3.59 -9.29
N LEU A 85 6.23 2.84 -10.39
CA LEU A 85 6.98 1.58 -10.41
C LEU A 85 8.48 1.80 -10.13
N ARG A 86 9.05 2.91 -10.58
CA ARG A 86 10.47 3.21 -10.31
C ARG A 86 10.72 3.60 -8.85
N GLU A 87 9.78 4.32 -8.23
CA GLU A 87 9.98 4.80 -6.85
C GLU A 87 9.49 3.83 -5.79
N ALA A 88 8.67 2.85 -6.14
CA ALA A 88 8.07 1.92 -5.19
C ALA A 88 9.13 1.07 -4.49
N ILE A 89 9.01 0.97 -3.18
CA ILE A 89 9.96 0.24 -2.33
C ILE A 89 9.22 -0.90 -1.66
N PRO A 90 9.72 -2.15 -1.74
CA PRO A 90 9.08 -3.27 -1.03
C PRO A 90 9.02 -3.03 0.48
N VAL A 91 7.90 -3.44 1.06
CA VAL A 91 7.72 -3.40 2.51
C VAL A 91 8.50 -4.51 3.18
#